data_52ee82f63a768270ef3a4261482d8b09
#
_entry.id   52ee82f63a768270ef3a4261482d8b09
#
_cell.length_a   1.000
_cell.length_b   1.000
_cell.length_c   1.000
_cell.angle_alpha   90.00
_cell.angle_beta   90.00
_cell.angle_gamma   90.00
#
_symmetry.space_group_name_H-M   'P 1'
#
loop_
_entity.id
_entity.type
_entity.pdbx_description
1 polymer ?
#
loop_
_entity_poly.entity_id
_entity_poly.type
_entity_poly.pdbx_seq_one_letter_code
_entity_poly.pdbx_strand_id
1 'polypeptide(L)'
;MRDLDATRKLTRRSLLRGGAALGVGLALEPATAWAQKKTVKLAFIGPLTGGTASNGLGGRNSFLLALQERNADPKSKYHYESEVLDDECKPTVAVQAALKASSDPQTVAGVTHYCSVTAIATVDTYHKAGFPAMVWGAVLPEITYGHEYIEITRVNGTMINQNQVAADFAVKTLGFRTFALIHDTTDYGRAHAKWFGEFVDKAGGKIVSTQGTAKDQKDYTAELTRAKGDKPEVVWYGGLTPDGVRVKVQMDKLGVRAQFQGTSGIKSDTFNETAGGSAEGTLAFVEGAPTEKLPGGKRFLEAYAKAGFKEPSEAYGPFAYVAATLIVDAIEAVGPDRAKVAARLKRAKNPNTIIGPVEFDDHGQNTVPLISKYVSQDGKWVLWEDSEYAAGKRTLPGLKFKKL
;
A
#
# COMPACT_ATOMS: atom_id res chain seq x y z
N MET A 1 -45.26 40.78 -63.29
CA MET A 1 -44.86 41.97 -64.02
C MET A 1 -43.55 42.48 -63.51
N ARG A 2 -42.53 42.42 -64.38
CA ARG A 2 -41.24 43.12 -64.47
C ARG A 2 -40.28 42.91 -63.31
N ASP A 3 -39.25 42.07 -63.53
CA ASP A 3 -37.97 42.36 -64.21
C ASP A 3 -37.15 43.45 -63.47
N LEU A 4 -35.97 43.19 -62.98
CA LEU A 4 -34.70 43.15 -63.75
C LEU A 4 -33.51 42.76 -62.91
N ASP A 5 -32.83 41.86 -63.43
CA ASP A 5 -31.48 41.40 -63.19
C ASP A 5 -30.42 42.55 -63.22
N ALA A 6 -29.40 42.46 -62.37
CA ALA A 6 -28.12 43.15 -62.58
C ALA A 6 -26.98 42.51 -61.73
N THR A 7 -26.42 41.48 -62.33
CA THR A 7 -25.07 40.96 -61.93
C THR A 7 -24.00 41.98 -62.31
N ARG A 8 -23.33 42.57 -61.33
CA ARG A 8 -22.09 43.33 -61.52
C ARG A 8 -20.87 42.51 -61.10
N LYS A 9 -20.15 42.03 -62.12
CA LYS A 9 -18.82 41.39 -61.92
C LYS A 9 -17.81 42.42 -61.39
N LEU A 10 -17.28 42.24 -60.19
CA LEU A 10 -16.13 42.98 -59.68
C LEU A 10 -14.84 42.35 -60.26
N THR A 11 -14.12 43.12 -61.04
CA THR A 11 -12.85 42.73 -61.69
C THR A 11 -11.69 42.99 -60.70
N ARG A 12 -10.68 42.12 -60.79
CA ARG A 12 -9.47 42.09 -59.95
C ARG A 12 -8.58 43.35 -59.93
N ARG A 13 -8.97 44.43 -60.62
CA ARG A 13 -8.18 45.67 -60.73
C ARG A 13 -8.58 46.83 -59.80
N SER A 14 -9.68 46.70 -59.02
CA SER A 14 -10.15 47.78 -58.16
C SER A 14 -9.70 47.66 -56.69
N LEU A 15 -8.88 46.68 -56.40
CA LEU A 15 -8.41 46.41 -54.99
C LEU A 15 -7.00 46.92 -54.70
N LEU A 16 -6.36 47.66 -55.62
CA LEU A 16 -4.96 48.09 -55.46
C LEU A 16 -4.75 49.63 -55.32
N ARG A 17 -5.78 50.40 -55.00
CA ARG A 17 -5.59 51.83 -54.69
C ARG A 17 -6.43 52.25 -53.50
N GLY A 18 -5.86 52.16 -52.28
CA GLY A 18 -6.50 52.72 -51.10
C GLY A 18 -6.03 52.02 -49.83
N GLY A 19 -4.83 52.29 -49.42
CA GLY A 19 -4.37 51.74 -48.17
C GLY A 19 -2.97 52.19 -47.78
N ALA A 20 -2.86 53.47 -47.50
CA ALA A 20 -1.71 53.92 -46.73
C ALA A 20 -2.21 54.39 -45.35
N ALA A 21 -1.49 53.96 -44.32
CA ALA A 21 -1.48 54.45 -42.93
C ALA A 21 -2.67 54.01 -42.03
N LEU A 22 -2.42 52.92 -41.33
CA LEU A 22 -2.62 52.80 -39.89
C LEU A 22 -1.81 51.58 -39.40
N GLY A 23 -0.53 51.82 -39.10
CA GLY A 23 0.33 50.85 -38.43
C GLY A 23 -0.14 50.65 -36.98
N VAL A 24 -1.09 49.74 -36.75
CA VAL A 24 -1.28 49.13 -35.43
C VAL A 24 -0.30 47.99 -35.35
N GLY A 25 0.80 48.22 -34.62
CA GLY A 25 1.72 47.15 -34.23
C GLY A 25 0.97 46.13 -33.37
N LEU A 26 0.48 45.08 -34.01
CA LEU A 26 0.20 43.83 -33.33
C LEU A 26 1.56 43.30 -32.87
N ALA A 27 1.93 43.63 -31.64
CA ALA A 27 2.91 42.85 -30.90
C ALA A 27 2.38 41.41 -30.92
N LEU A 28 2.91 40.59 -31.82
CA LEU A 28 2.88 39.15 -31.66
C LEU A 28 3.63 38.85 -30.34
N GLU A 29 2.89 38.81 -29.23
CA GLU A 29 3.43 38.12 -28.08
C GLU A 29 3.85 36.74 -28.58
N PRO A 30 5.11 36.33 -28.30
CA PRO A 30 5.51 34.97 -28.61
C PRO A 30 4.54 34.08 -27.83
N ALA A 31 3.61 33.44 -28.53
CA ALA A 31 2.92 32.29 -27.95
C ALA A 31 4.03 31.37 -27.56
N THR A 32 4.38 31.38 -26.26
CA THR A 32 5.24 30.38 -25.66
C THR A 32 4.50 29.07 -25.91
N ALA A 33 4.86 28.38 -26.99
CA ALA A 33 4.45 27.02 -27.23
C ALA A 33 4.95 26.28 -25.98
N TRP A 34 4.06 26.01 -25.06
CA TRP A 34 4.34 25.13 -23.93
C TRP A 34 4.72 23.81 -24.58
N ALA A 35 6.03 23.54 -24.63
CA ALA A 35 6.51 22.29 -25.18
C ALA A 35 5.80 21.19 -24.37
N GLN A 36 4.95 20.42 -25.07
CA GLN A 36 4.20 19.36 -24.44
C GLN A 36 5.20 18.42 -23.76
N LYS A 37 5.13 18.31 -22.42
CA LYS A 37 6.04 17.47 -21.65
C LYS A 37 5.96 16.04 -22.20
N LYS A 38 7.11 15.39 -22.35
CA LYS A 38 7.16 13.99 -22.76
C LYS A 38 6.38 13.14 -21.76
N THR A 39 5.45 12.33 -22.24
CA THR A 39 4.68 11.40 -21.42
C THR A 39 5.53 10.20 -20.99
N VAL A 40 5.40 9.83 -19.71
CA VAL A 40 5.97 8.63 -19.11
C VAL A 40 4.86 7.86 -18.42
N LYS A 41 4.72 6.58 -18.74
CA LYS A 41 3.72 5.72 -18.14
C LYS A 41 4.29 4.94 -16.96
N LEU A 42 3.54 4.85 -15.87
CA LEU A 42 3.83 4.04 -14.70
C LEU A 42 2.71 3.05 -14.44
N ALA A 43 3.04 1.83 -14.03
CA ALA A 43 2.05 0.84 -13.63
C ALA A 43 1.75 0.93 -12.13
N PHE A 44 0.47 0.70 -11.78
CA PHE A 44 0.07 0.29 -10.45
C PHE A 44 -0.51 -1.12 -10.53
N ILE A 45 -0.03 -2.03 -9.67
CA ILE A 45 -0.55 -3.41 -9.61
C ILE A 45 -0.88 -3.76 -8.15
N GLY A 46 -2.10 -4.18 -7.93
CA GLY A 46 -2.59 -4.57 -6.60
C GLY A 46 -4.00 -5.14 -6.67
N PRO A 47 -4.56 -5.62 -5.56
CA PRO A 47 -5.87 -6.24 -5.53
C PRO A 47 -6.99 -5.18 -5.61
N LEU A 48 -7.55 -4.97 -6.78
CA LEU A 48 -8.63 -4.00 -6.99
C LEU A 48 -10.02 -4.62 -6.81
N THR A 49 -10.09 -5.93 -6.83
CA THR A 49 -11.29 -6.72 -6.60
C THR A 49 -11.06 -7.81 -5.55
N GLY A 50 -12.14 -8.45 -5.09
CA GLY A 50 -12.07 -9.50 -4.08
C GLY A 50 -11.99 -8.99 -2.64
N GLY A 51 -11.61 -9.87 -1.73
CA GLY A 51 -11.68 -9.62 -0.28
C GLY A 51 -10.67 -8.60 0.27
N THR A 52 -9.63 -8.28 -0.49
CA THR A 52 -8.58 -7.29 -0.14
C THR A 52 -8.67 -6.02 -0.97
N ALA A 53 -9.78 -5.83 -1.70
CA ALA A 53 -9.95 -4.70 -2.62
C ALA A 53 -9.84 -3.33 -1.92
N SER A 54 -10.32 -3.18 -0.69
CA SER A 54 -10.20 -1.95 0.09
C SER A 54 -8.74 -1.47 0.16
N ASN A 55 -7.82 -2.37 0.52
CA ASN A 55 -6.39 -2.06 0.58
C ASN A 55 -5.80 -1.72 -0.80
N GLY A 56 -6.18 -2.49 -1.83
CA GLY A 56 -5.70 -2.25 -3.19
C GLY A 56 -6.19 -0.92 -3.77
N LEU A 57 -7.46 -0.59 -3.55
CA LEU A 57 -8.05 0.67 -3.99
C LEU A 57 -7.45 1.87 -3.24
N GLY A 58 -7.21 1.75 -1.93
CA GLY A 58 -6.50 2.76 -1.15
C GLY A 58 -5.08 3.01 -1.66
N GLY A 59 -4.36 1.93 -1.99
CA GLY A 59 -3.03 2.00 -2.62
C GLY A 59 -3.07 2.67 -4.00
N ARG A 60 -4.00 2.25 -4.86
CA ARG A 60 -4.24 2.86 -6.19
C ARG A 60 -4.50 4.37 -6.08
N ASN A 61 -5.40 4.76 -5.22
CA ASN A 61 -5.77 6.16 -5.06
C ASN A 61 -4.58 7.00 -4.56
N SER A 62 -3.78 6.45 -3.65
CA SER A 62 -2.56 7.09 -3.14
C SER A 62 -1.48 7.23 -4.22
N PHE A 63 -1.29 6.20 -5.07
CA PHE A 63 -0.43 6.25 -6.25
C PHE A 63 -0.91 7.33 -7.23
N LEU A 64 -2.20 7.37 -7.56
CA LEU A 64 -2.76 8.38 -8.45
C LEU A 64 -2.60 9.79 -7.91
N LEU A 65 -2.77 9.99 -6.60
CA LEU A 65 -2.54 11.27 -5.94
C LEU A 65 -1.09 11.75 -6.14
N ALA A 66 -0.10 10.86 -5.96
CA ALA A 66 1.31 11.21 -6.18
C ALA A 66 1.57 11.67 -7.62
N LEU A 67 0.97 10.99 -8.63
CA LEU A 67 1.11 11.41 -10.03
C LEU A 67 0.38 12.72 -10.32
N GLN A 68 -0.82 12.94 -9.75
CA GLN A 68 -1.56 14.19 -9.90
C GLN A 68 -0.76 15.38 -9.33
N GLU A 69 -0.20 15.25 -8.14
CA GLU A 69 0.64 16.28 -7.53
C GLU A 69 1.89 16.57 -8.37
N ARG A 70 2.55 15.53 -8.90
CA ARG A 70 3.72 15.71 -9.76
C ARG A 70 3.36 16.38 -11.10
N ASN A 71 2.25 15.99 -11.70
CA ASN A 71 1.79 16.59 -12.96
C ASN A 71 1.39 18.06 -12.79
N ALA A 72 0.91 18.44 -11.59
CA ALA A 72 0.61 19.82 -11.25
C ALA A 72 1.86 20.67 -10.95
N ASP A 73 3.01 20.07 -10.69
CA ASP A 73 4.26 20.78 -10.47
C ASP A 73 4.82 21.32 -11.80
N PRO A 74 4.96 22.64 -11.97
CA PRO A 74 5.53 23.22 -13.20
C PRO A 74 6.98 22.80 -13.42
N LYS A 75 7.73 22.39 -12.37
CA LYS A 75 9.11 21.94 -12.44
C LYS A 75 9.26 20.49 -12.94
N SER A 76 8.18 19.71 -12.98
CA SER A 76 8.22 18.36 -13.51
C SER A 76 8.66 18.37 -14.97
N LYS A 77 9.65 17.54 -15.32
CA LYS A 77 10.17 17.41 -16.70
C LYS A 77 9.25 16.59 -17.61
N TYR A 78 8.40 15.76 -17.01
CA TYR A 78 7.54 14.80 -17.70
C TYR A 78 6.08 14.99 -17.32
N HIS A 79 5.20 14.44 -18.14
CA HIS A 79 3.80 14.19 -17.78
C HIS A 79 3.64 12.70 -17.49
N TYR A 80 3.10 12.37 -16.30
CA TYR A 80 2.99 10.98 -15.84
C TYR A 80 1.57 10.46 -16.08
N GLU A 81 1.48 9.35 -16.80
CA GLU A 81 0.26 8.58 -16.99
C GLU A 81 0.31 7.27 -16.18
N SER A 82 -0.85 6.73 -15.88
CA SER A 82 -0.98 5.50 -15.09
C SER A 82 -1.58 4.37 -15.91
N GLU A 83 -1.03 3.16 -15.75
CA GLU A 83 -1.70 1.92 -16.09
C GLU A 83 -2.05 1.18 -14.79
N VAL A 84 -3.34 0.96 -14.55
CA VAL A 84 -3.85 0.34 -13.31
C VAL A 84 -4.31 -1.08 -13.62
N LEU A 85 -3.73 -2.06 -12.91
CA LEU A 85 -3.96 -3.49 -13.14
C LEU A 85 -4.36 -4.18 -11.84
N ASP A 86 -5.38 -5.03 -11.92
CA ASP A 86 -5.84 -5.87 -10.83
C ASP A 86 -5.01 -7.17 -10.77
N ASP A 87 -4.53 -7.54 -9.59
CA ASP A 87 -3.88 -8.83 -9.34
C ASP A 87 -4.78 -9.80 -8.54
N GLU A 88 -5.95 -9.35 -8.10
CA GLU A 88 -6.93 -10.10 -7.30
C GLU A 88 -6.32 -10.80 -6.06
N CYS A 89 -5.10 -10.44 -5.65
CA CYS A 89 -4.32 -11.21 -4.67
C CYS A 89 -4.16 -12.70 -5.05
N LYS A 90 -4.06 -12.98 -6.38
CA LYS A 90 -3.92 -14.32 -6.96
C LYS A 90 -2.65 -14.40 -7.82
N PRO A 91 -1.73 -15.36 -7.57
CA PRO A 91 -0.46 -15.46 -8.30
C PRO A 91 -0.60 -15.49 -9.81
N THR A 92 -1.56 -16.26 -10.34
CA THR A 92 -1.78 -16.41 -11.79
C THR A 92 -2.23 -15.10 -12.46
N VAL A 93 -3.10 -14.33 -11.80
CA VAL A 93 -3.56 -13.04 -12.29
C VAL A 93 -2.43 -12.00 -12.20
N ALA A 94 -1.68 -12.03 -11.10
CA ALA A 94 -0.53 -11.15 -10.90
C ALA A 94 0.56 -11.32 -11.96
N VAL A 95 0.88 -12.56 -12.35
CA VAL A 95 1.85 -12.82 -13.43
C VAL A 95 1.36 -12.24 -14.76
N GLN A 96 0.07 -12.36 -15.08
CA GLN A 96 -0.51 -11.75 -16.28
C GLN A 96 -0.44 -10.22 -16.24
N ALA A 97 -0.76 -9.60 -15.10
CA ALA A 97 -0.65 -8.17 -14.90
C ALA A 97 0.81 -7.69 -15.01
N ALA A 98 1.75 -8.43 -14.42
CA ALA A 98 3.18 -8.14 -14.51
C ALA A 98 3.71 -8.22 -15.94
N LEU A 99 3.34 -9.26 -16.68
CA LEU A 99 3.68 -9.41 -18.10
C LEU A 99 3.10 -8.26 -18.93
N LYS A 100 1.85 -7.89 -18.70
CA LYS A 100 1.21 -6.77 -19.42
C LYS A 100 1.95 -5.47 -19.19
N ALA A 101 2.21 -5.10 -17.93
CA ALA A 101 2.91 -3.86 -17.58
C ALA A 101 4.35 -3.85 -18.10
N SER A 102 5.08 -4.94 -17.96
CA SER A 102 6.50 -5.02 -18.30
C SER A 102 6.78 -5.16 -19.80
N SER A 103 5.82 -5.69 -20.58
CA SER A 103 5.94 -5.80 -22.05
C SER A 103 5.69 -4.49 -22.79
N ASP A 104 5.00 -3.51 -22.18
CA ASP A 104 4.81 -2.20 -22.79
C ASP A 104 6.08 -1.34 -22.64
N PRO A 105 6.79 -1.00 -23.73
CA PRO A 105 8.01 -0.20 -23.66
C PRO A 105 7.76 1.24 -23.17
N GLN A 106 6.52 1.73 -23.18
CA GLN A 106 6.17 3.05 -22.66
C GLN A 106 6.02 3.04 -21.14
N THR A 107 5.75 1.88 -20.53
CA THR A 107 5.66 1.73 -19.08
C THR A 107 7.05 1.54 -18.48
N VAL A 108 7.54 2.57 -17.78
CA VAL A 108 8.94 2.64 -17.34
C VAL A 108 9.19 1.87 -16.05
N ALA A 109 8.24 1.92 -15.11
CA ALA A 109 8.36 1.27 -13.80
C ALA A 109 6.96 1.02 -13.21
N GLY A 110 6.90 0.23 -12.12
CA GLY A 110 5.65 -0.06 -11.44
C GLY A 110 5.73 0.03 -9.92
N VAL A 111 4.63 0.50 -9.32
CA VAL A 111 4.29 0.33 -7.91
C VAL A 111 3.50 -0.97 -7.80
N THR A 112 4.11 -2.03 -7.21
CA THR A 112 3.63 -3.40 -7.41
C THR A 112 3.35 -4.12 -6.10
N HIS A 113 2.23 -4.78 -6.07
CA HIS A 113 1.76 -5.80 -5.16
C HIS A 113 1.63 -5.45 -3.67
N TYR A 114 0.40 -5.67 -3.22
CA TYR A 114 0.04 -5.69 -1.81
C TYR A 114 0.24 -7.06 -1.18
N CYS A 115 -0.18 -8.12 -1.89
CA CYS A 115 -0.15 -9.49 -1.38
C CYS A 115 1.23 -10.14 -1.60
N SER A 116 1.79 -10.80 -0.57
CA SER A 116 3.10 -11.46 -0.68
C SER A 116 3.11 -12.59 -1.71
N VAL A 117 2.01 -13.34 -1.85
CA VAL A 117 1.88 -14.43 -2.83
C VAL A 117 1.93 -13.93 -4.29
N THR A 118 1.43 -12.72 -4.55
CA THR A 118 1.49 -12.10 -5.88
C THR A 118 2.87 -11.50 -6.15
N ALA A 119 3.46 -10.85 -5.15
CA ALA A 119 4.79 -10.27 -5.28
C ALA A 119 5.85 -11.34 -5.58
N ILE A 120 5.90 -12.42 -4.78
CA ILE A 120 6.91 -13.48 -4.98
C ILE A 120 6.73 -14.20 -6.33
N ALA A 121 5.50 -14.35 -6.80
CA ALA A 121 5.22 -14.99 -8.09
C ALA A 121 5.66 -14.16 -9.31
N THR A 122 5.96 -12.86 -9.13
CA THR A 122 6.20 -11.91 -10.22
C THR A 122 7.63 -11.39 -10.31
N VAL A 123 8.46 -11.61 -9.28
CA VAL A 123 9.85 -11.08 -9.24
C VAL A 123 10.68 -11.49 -10.47
N ASP A 124 10.59 -12.75 -10.90
CA ASP A 124 11.29 -13.26 -12.09
C ASP A 124 10.77 -12.62 -13.38
N THR A 125 9.48 -12.34 -13.45
CA THR A 125 8.87 -11.67 -14.61
C THR A 125 9.43 -10.27 -14.78
N TYR A 126 9.51 -9.51 -13.70
CA TYR A 126 10.07 -8.16 -13.72
C TYR A 126 11.57 -8.16 -14.05
N HIS A 127 12.33 -9.09 -13.45
CA HIS A 127 13.76 -9.22 -13.71
C HIS A 127 14.03 -9.53 -15.21
N LYS A 128 13.36 -10.53 -15.76
CA LYS A 128 13.52 -10.91 -17.18
C LYS A 128 13.17 -9.78 -18.15
N ALA A 129 12.25 -8.90 -17.76
CA ALA A 129 11.85 -7.74 -18.54
C ALA A 129 12.70 -6.48 -18.29
N GLY A 130 13.67 -6.53 -17.37
CA GLY A 130 14.39 -5.34 -16.90
C GLY A 130 13.47 -4.25 -16.37
N PHE A 131 12.35 -4.63 -15.73
CA PHE A 131 11.28 -3.73 -15.32
C PHE A 131 11.42 -3.34 -13.85
N PRO A 132 11.72 -2.07 -13.52
CA PRO A 132 11.80 -1.61 -12.14
C PRO A 132 10.45 -1.76 -11.43
N ALA A 133 10.40 -2.60 -10.41
CA ALA A 133 9.21 -2.88 -9.62
C ALA A 133 9.45 -2.51 -8.15
N MET A 134 8.69 -1.55 -7.64
CA MET A 134 8.73 -1.17 -6.23
C MET A 134 7.53 -1.73 -5.49
N VAL A 135 7.80 -2.67 -4.60
CA VAL A 135 6.78 -3.34 -3.79
C VAL A 135 6.32 -2.39 -2.68
N TRP A 136 4.99 -2.24 -2.55
CA TRP A 136 4.39 -1.25 -1.65
C TRP A 136 3.65 -1.83 -0.43
N GLY A 137 3.37 -3.15 -0.40
CA GLY A 137 2.60 -3.73 0.69
C GLY A 137 3.02 -5.14 1.09
N ALA A 138 3.56 -5.93 0.16
CA ALA A 138 3.99 -7.30 0.42
C ALA A 138 5.22 -7.37 1.34
N VAL A 139 5.17 -8.23 2.37
CA VAL A 139 6.13 -8.24 3.49
C VAL A 139 6.98 -9.50 3.60
N LEU A 140 6.78 -10.51 2.72
CA LEU A 140 7.56 -11.75 2.72
C LEU A 140 9.05 -11.44 2.47
N PRO A 141 9.99 -11.92 3.32
CA PRO A 141 11.41 -11.57 3.17
C PRO A 141 12.00 -11.94 1.82
N GLU A 142 11.63 -13.08 1.28
CA GLU A 142 12.15 -13.65 0.04
C GLU A 142 11.89 -12.78 -1.21
N ILE A 143 10.97 -11.81 -1.12
CA ILE A 143 10.68 -10.86 -2.22
C ILE A 143 11.91 -10.02 -2.55
N THR A 144 12.76 -9.71 -1.58
CA THR A 144 14.00 -8.94 -1.76
C THR A 144 15.23 -9.77 -1.45
N TYR A 145 15.18 -10.65 -0.45
CA TYR A 145 16.32 -11.44 0.00
C TYR A 145 16.45 -12.81 -0.67
N GLY A 146 15.49 -13.22 -1.49
CA GLY A 146 15.53 -14.50 -2.23
C GLY A 146 16.37 -14.45 -3.51
N HIS A 147 16.90 -13.30 -3.92
CA HIS A 147 17.61 -13.06 -5.17
C HIS A 147 18.41 -11.75 -5.14
N GLU A 148 19.24 -11.53 -6.18
CA GLU A 148 20.07 -10.33 -6.37
C GLU A 148 19.53 -9.39 -7.47
N TYR A 149 18.21 -9.40 -7.75
CA TYR A 149 17.61 -8.64 -8.85
C TYR A 149 17.64 -7.13 -8.58
N ILE A 150 18.27 -6.38 -9.48
CA ILE A 150 18.38 -4.93 -9.37
C ILE A 150 17.04 -4.22 -9.58
N GLU A 151 16.12 -4.84 -10.32
CA GLU A 151 14.81 -4.29 -10.65
C GLU A 151 13.86 -4.27 -9.45
N ILE A 152 14.10 -5.12 -8.45
CA ILE A 152 13.19 -5.27 -7.31
C ILE A 152 13.64 -4.40 -6.15
N THR A 153 12.74 -3.54 -5.70
CA THR A 153 12.87 -2.76 -4.47
C THR A 153 11.58 -2.85 -3.65
N ARG A 154 11.69 -2.68 -2.32
CA ARG A 154 10.52 -2.70 -1.44
C ARG A 154 10.57 -1.52 -0.47
N VAL A 155 9.55 -0.66 -0.54
CA VAL A 155 9.48 0.56 0.27
C VAL A 155 9.03 0.31 1.71
N ASN A 156 8.25 -0.74 1.96
CA ASN A 156 7.84 -1.17 3.30
C ASN A 156 8.85 -2.13 3.95
N GLY A 157 8.65 -2.42 5.23
CA GLY A 157 9.46 -3.38 5.99
C GLY A 157 9.18 -4.84 5.64
N THR A 158 9.82 -5.75 6.39
CA THR A 158 9.55 -7.19 6.33
C THR A 158 8.72 -7.63 7.50
N MET A 159 8.03 -8.76 7.35
CA MET A 159 7.29 -9.38 8.45
C MET A 159 8.17 -9.80 9.64
N ILE A 160 9.49 -9.92 9.45
CA ILE A 160 10.41 -10.30 10.54
C ILE A 160 10.34 -9.25 11.66
N ASN A 161 10.58 -7.99 11.34
CA ASN A 161 10.55 -6.89 12.32
C ASN A 161 9.16 -6.71 12.93
N GLN A 162 8.11 -6.84 12.10
CA GLN A 162 6.73 -6.77 12.58
C GLN A 162 6.46 -7.81 13.65
N ASN A 163 6.78 -9.08 13.37
CA ASN A 163 6.52 -10.17 14.33
C ASN A 163 7.39 -10.08 15.58
N GLN A 164 8.63 -9.60 15.46
CA GLN A 164 9.48 -9.35 16.62
C GLN A 164 8.85 -8.31 17.56
N VAL A 165 8.45 -7.16 17.03
CA VAL A 165 7.81 -6.10 17.83
C VAL A 165 6.49 -6.58 18.41
N ALA A 166 5.68 -7.32 17.64
CA ALA A 166 4.40 -7.85 18.08
C ALA A 166 4.55 -8.86 19.24
N ALA A 167 5.52 -9.77 19.15
CA ALA A 167 5.81 -10.76 20.19
C ALA A 167 6.38 -10.10 21.46
N ASP A 168 7.36 -9.22 21.28
CA ASP A 168 7.97 -8.47 22.41
C ASP A 168 6.93 -7.63 23.14
N PHE A 169 6.05 -6.96 22.42
CA PHE A 169 4.97 -6.17 22.99
C PHE A 169 4.00 -7.05 23.78
N ALA A 170 3.55 -8.16 23.22
CA ALA A 170 2.63 -9.06 23.90
C ALA A 170 3.24 -9.69 25.15
N VAL A 171 4.50 -10.15 25.08
CA VAL A 171 5.16 -10.87 26.18
C VAL A 171 5.76 -9.92 27.21
N LYS A 172 6.57 -8.92 26.77
CA LYS A 172 7.34 -8.07 27.68
C LYS A 172 6.53 -6.88 28.19
N THR A 173 5.65 -6.30 27.35
CA THR A 173 4.86 -5.12 27.76
C THR A 173 3.52 -5.50 28.36
N LEU A 174 2.75 -6.37 27.70
CA LEU A 174 1.41 -6.78 28.18
C LEU A 174 1.45 -7.97 29.13
N GLY A 175 2.57 -8.68 29.23
CA GLY A 175 2.78 -9.78 30.17
C GLY A 175 2.07 -11.09 29.81
N PHE A 176 1.62 -11.26 28.56
CA PHE A 176 1.04 -12.52 28.08
C PHE A 176 2.10 -13.62 27.99
N ARG A 177 1.71 -14.88 28.25
CA ARG A 177 2.63 -16.02 28.30
C ARG A 177 2.25 -17.17 27.38
N THR A 178 0.98 -17.36 27.05
CA THR A 178 0.51 -18.49 26.26
C THR A 178 -0.25 -18.02 25.02
N PHE A 179 0.08 -18.63 23.85
CA PHE A 179 -0.36 -18.19 22.55
C PHE A 179 -0.89 -19.37 21.74
N ALA A 180 -2.09 -19.25 21.18
CA ALA A 180 -2.57 -20.11 20.11
C ALA A 180 -2.45 -19.36 18.77
N LEU A 181 -1.82 -19.98 17.79
CA LEU A 181 -1.64 -19.41 16.46
C LEU A 181 -2.68 -20.03 15.51
N ILE A 182 -3.40 -19.19 14.80
CA ILE A 182 -4.24 -19.56 13.67
C ILE A 182 -3.73 -18.76 12.46
N HIS A 183 -3.48 -19.42 11.34
CA HIS A 183 -2.96 -18.74 10.16
C HIS A 183 -3.54 -19.32 8.88
N ASP A 184 -3.67 -18.50 7.84
CA ASP A 184 -3.94 -19.06 6.51
C ASP A 184 -2.73 -19.87 6.02
N THR A 185 -2.98 -20.85 5.15
CA THR A 185 -1.93 -21.72 4.62
C THR A 185 -1.24 -21.18 3.38
N THR A 186 -1.32 -19.87 3.13
CA THR A 186 -0.48 -19.17 2.15
C THR A 186 0.95 -19.01 2.69
N ASP A 187 1.90 -18.65 1.81
CA ASP A 187 3.26 -18.35 2.24
C ASP A 187 3.31 -17.20 3.24
N TYR A 188 2.41 -16.19 3.07
CA TYR A 188 2.25 -15.09 4.00
C TYR A 188 1.87 -15.58 5.41
N GLY A 189 0.79 -16.35 5.53
CA GLY A 189 0.31 -16.81 6.84
C GLY A 189 1.27 -17.77 7.53
N ARG A 190 1.83 -18.74 6.79
CA ARG A 190 2.84 -19.66 7.31
C ARG A 190 4.10 -18.96 7.81
N ALA A 191 4.64 -18.04 7.01
CA ALA A 191 5.84 -17.30 7.39
C ALA A 191 5.60 -16.39 8.60
N HIS A 192 4.44 -15.72 8.67
CA HIS A 192 4.07 -14.96 9.86
C HIS A 192 3.96 -15.84 11.11
N ALA A 193 3.29 -16.99 11.03
CA ALA A 193 3.18 -17.92 12.16
C ALA A 193 4.55 -18.41 12.64
N LYS A 194 5.44 -18.74 11.70
CA LYS A 194 6.84 -19.12 12.00
C LYS A 194 7.56 -18.02 12.77
N TRP A 195 7.65 -16.82 12.19
CA TRP A 195 8.42 -15.73 12.79
C TRP A 195 7.83 -15.26 14.12
N PHE A 196 6.50 -15.13 14.21
CA PHE A 196 5.85 -14.76 15.47
C PHE A 196 6.11 -15.78 16.55
N GLY A 197 5.96 -17.09 16.25
CA GLY A 197 6.24 -18.17 17.19
C GLY A 197 7.68 -18.15 17.70
N GLU A 198 8.67 -18.02 16.81
CA GLU A 198 10.08 -17.92 17.17
C GLU A 198 10.37 -16.72 18.10
N PHE A 199 9.76 -15.57 17.83
CA PHE A 199 9.95 -14.39 18.68
C PHE A 199 9.19 -14.47 19.99
N VAL A 200 8.03 -15.11 20.05
CA VAL A 200 7.33 -15.42 21.30
C VAL A 200 8.22 -16.29 22.20
N ASP A 201 8.80 -17.36 21.66
CA ASP A 201 9.69 -18.24 22.42
C ASP A 201 10.94 -17.49 22.92
N LYS A 202 11.58 -16.69 22.04
CA LYS A 202 12.72 -15.82 22.41
C LYS A 202 12.38 -14.80 23.49
N ALA A 203 11.13 -14.31 23.51
CA ALA A 203 10.66 -13.35 24.50
C ALA A 203 10.26 -14.01 25.84
N GLY A 204 10.23 -15.35 25.93
CA GLY A 204 9.84 -16.11 27.11
C GLY A 204 8.34 -16.42 27.20
N GLY A 205 7.62 -16.37 26.09
CA GLY A 205 6.27 -16.89 25.95
C GLY A 205 6.27 -18.36 25.52
N LYS A 206 5.08 -18.93 25.31
CA LYS A 206 4.89 -20.32 24.88
C LYS A 206 3.78 -20.44 23.86
N ILE A 207 4.06 -21.08 22.72
CA ILE A 207 3.03 -21.47 21.76
C ILE A 207 2.37 -22.77 22.27
N VAL A 208 1.06 -22.72 22.54
CA VAL A 208 0.29 -23.90 23.00
C VAL A 208 -0.33 -24.67 21.85
N SER A 209 -0.64 -24.01 20.74
CA SER A 209 -1.09 -24.66 19.49
C SER A 209 -0.83 -23.79 18.29
N THR A 210 -0.67 -24.43 17.13
CA THR A 210 -0.59 -23.78 15.81
C THR A 210 -1.51 -24.52 14.84
N GLN A 211 -2.37 -23.79 14.14
CA GLN A 211 -3.37 -24.34 13.24
C GLN A 211 -3.40 -23.58 11.92
N GLY A 212 -3.21 -24.32 10.83
CA GLY A 212 -3.34 -23.79 9.47
C GLY A 212 -4.77 -23.94 8.96
N THR A 213 -5.29 -22.91 8.31
CA THR A 213 -6.64 -22.86 7.73
C THR A 213 -6.56 -22.53 6.23
N ALA A 214 -7.52 -22.99 5.45
CA ALA A 214 -7.60 -22.58 4.06
C ALA A 214 -7.90 -21.06 3.97
N LYS A 215 -7.26 -20.38 3.01
CA LYS A 215 -7.66 -19.02 2.67
C LYS A 215 -9.13 -18.99 2.27
N ASP A 216 -9.85 -17.96 2.71
CA ASP A 216 -11.29 -17.77 2.49
C ASP A 216 -12.20 -18.82 3.16
N GLN A 217 -11.69 -19.57 4.16
CA GLN A 217 -12.49 -20.46 5.01
C GLN A 217 -13.64 -19.70 5.66
N LYS A 218 -14.81 -20.35 5.77
CA LYS A 218 -16.01 -19.69 6.32
C LYS A 218 -16.28 -20.05 7.78
N ASP A 219 -15.91 -21.24 8.18
CA ASP A 219 -16.14 -21.78 9.52
C ASP A 219 -14.82 -22.12 10.20
N TYR A 220 -14.58 -21.51 11.36
CA TYR A 220 -13.42 -21.68 12.20
C TYR A 220 -13.73 -22.37 13.54
N THR A 221 -14.90 -23.01 13.61
CA THR A 221 -15.38 -23.65 14.84
C THR A 221 -14.40 -24.70 15.38
N ALA A 222 -13.81 -25.51 14.50
CA ALA A 222 -12.87 -26.57 14.91
C ALA A 222 -11.60 -25.97 15.54
N GLU A 223 -10.97 -25.00 14.87
CA GLU A 223 -9.75 -24.34 15.32
C GLU A 223 -9.98 -23.56 16.62
N LEU A 224 -11.10 -22.84 16.69
CA LEU A 224 -11.43 -22.03 17.89
C LEU A 224 -11.85 -22.89 19.07
N THR A 225 -12.51 -24.03 18.83
CA THR A 225 -12.83 -25.02 19.89
C THR A 225 -11.56 -25.61 20.49
N ARG A 226 -10.58 -25.94 19.62
CA ARG A 226 -9.27 -26.40 20.06
C ARG A 226 -8.54 -25.29 20.85
N ALA A 227 -8.47 -24.08 20.32
CA ALA A 227 -7.86 -22.94 21.01
C ALA A 227 -8.54 -22.70 22.38
N LYS A 228 -9.88 -22.83 22.47
CA LYS A 228 -10.62 -22.73 23.73
C LYS A 228 -10.19 -23.81 24.73
N GLY A 229 -9.95 -25.04 24.28
CA GLY A 229 -9.44 -26.15 25.10
C GLY A 229 -8.04 -25.90 25.62
N ASP A 230 -7.16 -25.33 24.81
CA ASP A 230 -5.77 -24.98 25.15
C ASP A 230 -5.66 -23.79 26.11
N LYS A 231 -6.73 -23.03 26.31
CA LYS A 231 -6.82 -21.84 27.19
C LYS A 231 -5.67 -20.83 27.00
N PRO A 232 -5.37 -20.38 25.79
CA PRO A 232 -4.32 -19.39 25.55
C PRO A 232 -4.72 -18.03 26.14
N GLU A 233 -3.73 -17.21 26.50
CA GLU A 233 -3.97 -15.81 26.83
C GLU A 233 -4.14 -14.95 25.58
N VAL A 234 -3.55 -15.37 24.44
CA VAL A 234 -3.64 -14.70 23.13
C VAL A 234 -4.01 -15.71 22.06
N VAL A 235 -5.00 -15.38 21.25
CA VAL A 235 -5.22 -15.96 19.93
C VAL A 235 -4.59 -14.99 18.93
N TRP A 236 -3.54 -15.45 18.25
CA TRP A 236 -2.88 -14.68 17.22
C TRP A 236 -3.28 -15.19 15.85
N TYR A 237 -3.59 -14.25 14.94
CA TYR A 237 -4.04 -14.57 13.59
C TYR A 237 -3.05 -14.09 12.51
N GLY A 238 -2.52 -15.03 11.74
CA GLY A 238 -1.63 -14.82 10.61
C GLY A 238 -2.35 -14.90 9.28
N GLY A 239 -2.96 -13.81 8.84
CA GLY A 239 -3.69 -13.75 7.57
C GLY A 239 -4.24 -12.36 7.31
N LEU A 240 -5.17 -12.27 6.35
CA LEU A 240 -5.73 -11.02 5.86
C LEU A 240 -7.11 -10.71 6.47
N THR A 241 -7.56 -9.46 6.30
CA THR A 241 -8.79 -8.91 6.88
C THR A 241 -10.03 -9.81 6.73
N PRO A 242 -10.38 -10.35 5.54
CA PRO A 242 -11.62 -11.11 5.41
C PRO A 242 -11.74 -12.31 6.35
N ASP A 243 -10.63 -13.04 6.50
CA ASP A 243 -10.56 -14.20 7.38
C ASP A 243 -10.36 -13.79 8.85
N GLY A 244 -9.56 -12.76 9.10
CA GLY A 244 -9.36 -12.20 10.44
C GLY A 244 -10.65 -11.76 11.10
N VAL A 245 -11.55 -11.13 10.36
CA VAL A 245 -12.91 -10.77 10.81
C VAL A 245 -13.68 -12.03 11.22
N ARG A 246 -13.70 -13.07 10.36
CA ARG A 246 -14.41 -14.31 10.64
C ARG A 246 -13.88 -15.01 11.89
N VAL A 247 -12.56 -15.11 12.01
CA VAL A 247 -11.91 -15.69 13.21
C VAL A 247 -12.33 -14.91 14.44
N LYS A 248 -12.22 -13.58 14.44
CA LYS A 248 -12.54 -12.76 15.62
C LYS A 248 -14.01 -12.84 16.02
N VAL A 249 -14.92 -12.71 15.05
CA VAL A 249 -16.38 -12.80 15.33
C VAL A 249 -16.78 -14.17 15.83
N GLN A 250 -16.23 -15.26 15.25
CA GLN A 250 -16.53 -16.62 15.71
C GLN A 250 -15.85 -16.92 17.05
N MET A 251 -14.67 -16.36 17.33
CA MET A 251 -14.02 -16.43 18.62
C MET A 251 -14.94 -15.92 19.75
N ASP A 252 -15.57 -14.76 19.53
CA ASP A 252 -16.52 -14.19 20.49
C ASP A 252 -17.78 -15.05 20.66
N LYS A 253 -18.36 -15.49 19.55
CA LYS A 253 -19.57 -16.37 19.55
C LYS A 253 -19.34 -17.69 20.32
N LEU A 254 -18.14 -18.25 20.18
CA LEU A 254 -17.77 -19.51 20.85
C LEU A 254 -17.28 -19.28 22.29
N GLY A 255 -17.19 -18.04 22.74
CA GLY A 255 -16.75 -17.69 24.09
C GLY A 255 -15.29 -18.07 24.34
N VAL A 256 -14.40 -17.89 23.36
CA VAL A 256 -12.95 -18.02 23.54
C VAL A 256 -12.44 -16.78 24.24
N ARG A 257 -12.02 -16.93 25.51
CA ARG A 257 -11.58 -15.82 26.35
C ARG A 257 -10.09 -15.59 26.24
N ALA A 258 -9.67 -14.88 25.21
CA ALA A 258 -8.27 -14.54 24.95
C ALA A 258 -8.14 -13.14 24.33
N GLN A 259 -6.97 -12.55 24.37
CA GLN A 259 -6.64 -11.38 23.56
C GLN A 259 -6.58 -11.78 22.10
N PHE A 260 -7.23 -11.02 21.21
CA PHE A 260 -7.03 -11.20 19.78
C PHE A 260 -5.95 -10.24 19.27
N GLN A 261 -5.00 -10.79 18.53
CA GLN A 261 -3.90 -10.06 17.93
C GLN A 261 -3.65 -10.59 16.52
N GLY A 262 -3.33 -9.72 15.57
CA GLY A 262 -3.01 -10.14 14.22
C GLY A 262 -1.91 -9.33 13.57
N THR A 263 -1.64 -9.66 12.31
CA THR A 263 -0.64 -9.02 11.46
C THR A 263 -1.16 -7.68 10.92
N SER A 264 -0.30 -6.95 10.19
CA SER A 264 -0.71 -5.77 9.41
C SER A 264 -1.85 -6.06 8.44
N GLY A 265 -1.97 -7.31 7.99
CA GLY A 265 -3.02 -7.76 7.07
C GLY A 265 -4.45 -7.63 7.59
N ILE A 266 -4.65 -7.48 8.92
CA ILE A 266 -5.98 -7.21 9.49
C ILE A 266 -6.23 -5.72 9.78
N LYS A 267 -5.22 -4.87 9.70
CA LYS A 267 -5.38 -3.43 9.97
C LYS A 267 -5.96 -2.74 8.76
N SER A 268 -7.27 -2.75 8.66
CA SER A 268 -8.07 -1.98 7.69
C SER A 268 -9.33 -1.47 8.35
N ASP A 269 -9.91 -0.39 7.81
CA ASP A 269 -11.19 0.13 8.32
C ASP A 269 -12.30 -0.89 8.13
N THR A 270 -12.25 -1.67 7.04
CA THR A 270 -13.17 -2.79 6.78
C THR A 270 -13.18 -3.84 7.91
N PHE A 271 -12.05 -4.06 8.62
CA PHE A 271 -12.04 -4.96 9.78
C PHE A 271 -12.97 -4.45 10.88
N ASN A 272 -12.85 -3.18 11.25
CA ASN A 272 -13.68 -2.56 12.29
C ASN A 272 -15.16 -2.50 11.88
N GLU A 273 -15.43 -2.08 10.66
CA GLU A 273 -16.78 -1.98 10.11
C GLU A 273 -17.50 -3.35 10.10
N THR A 274 -16.80 -4.39 9.66
CA THR A 274 -17.38 -5.72 9.48
C THR A 274 -17.46 -6.51 10.79
N ALA A 275 -16.45 -6.43 11.65
CA ALA A 275 -16.44 -7.10 12.94
C ALA A 275 -17.31 -6.38 13.98
N GLY A 276 -17.59 -5.08 13.78
CA GLY A 276 -18.40 -4.27 14.69
C GLY A 276 -17.86 -4.30 16.11
N GLY A 277 -18.71 -4.49 17.10
CA GLY A 277 -18.30 -4.55 18.51
C GLY A 277 -17.28 -5.64 18.83
N SER A 278 -17.19 -6.69 18.02
CA SER A 278 -16.16 -7.73 18.18
C SER A 278 -14.75 -7.21 17.92
N ALA A 279 -14.58 -6.15 17.15
CA ALA A 279 -13.25 -5.58 16.87
C ALA A 279 -12.57 -4.99 18.09
N GLU A 280 -13.36 -4.59 19.13
CA GLU A 280 -12.86 -3.83 20.28
C GLU A 280 -11.69 -4.53 20.99
N GLY A 281 -10.60 -3.78 21.22
CA GLY A 281 -9.39 -4.26 21.86
C GLY A 281 -8.50 -5.16 20.98
N THR A 282 -8.84 -5.38 19.71
CA THR A 282 -7.96 -6.11 18.77
C THR A 282 -6.65 -5.35 18.57
N LEU A 283 -5.53 -6.06 18.58
CA LEU A 283 -4.21 -5.50 18.33
C LEU A 283 -3.71 -5.82 16.92
N ALA A 284 -3.12 -4.85 16.24
CA ALA A 284 -2.46 -5.00 14.95
C ALA A 284 -1.14 -4.22 14.90
N PHE A 285 -0.21 -4.68 14.07
CA PHE A 285 1.13 -4.10 13.95
C PHE A 285 1.40 -3.84 12.48
N VAL A 286 1.86 -2.62 12.15
CA VAL A 286 2.05 -2.16 10.77
C VAL A 286 3.44 -1.61 10.59
N GLU A 287 4.08 -1.95 9.51
CA GLU A 287 5.37 -1.39 9.11
C GLU A 287 5.25 0.12 8.87
N GLY A 288 6.33 0.85 9.17
CA GLY A 288 6.42 2.30 9.01
C GLY A 288 6.01 3.09 10.25
N ALA A 289 6.33 4.36 10.24
CA ALA A 289 5.86 5.30 11.24
C ALA A 289 4.40 5.70 10.96
N PRO A 290 3.64 6.10 12.00
CA PRO A 290 2.26 6.55 11.80
C PRO A 290 2.24 7.83 10.97
N THR A 291 1.67 7.75 9.79
CA THR A 291 1.65 8.84 8.80
C THR A 291 1.15 10.16 9.38
N GLU A 292 0.11 10.10 10.21
CA GLU A 292 -0.49 11.28 10.86
C GLU A 292 0.45 12.02 11.82
N LYS A 293 1.51 11.37 12.30
CA LYS A 293 2.52 11.95 13.19
C LYS A 293 3.72 12.54 12.45
N LEU A 294 3.82 12.32 11.15
CA LEU A 294 4.97 12.75 10.35
C LEU A 294 4.71 14.12 9.68
N PRO A 295 5.76 14.94 9.46
CA PRO A 295 5.60 16.29 8.93
C PRO A 295 4.83 16.37 7.60
N GLY A 296 5.09 15.45 6.69
CA GLY A 296 4.40 15.36 5.39
C GLY A 296 3.05 14.66 5.44
N GLY A 297 2.78 13.90 6.51
CA GLY A 297 1.63 13.02 6.62
C GLY A 297 0.30 13.76 6.69
N LYS A 298 0.24 14.83 7.47
CA LYS A 298 -0.96 15.68 7.55
C LYS A 298 -1.34 16.23 6.18
N ARG A 299 -0.36 16.76 5.44
CA ARG A 299 -0.57 17.27 4.07
C ARG A 299 -1.09 16.17 3.14
N PHE A 300 -0.52 14.97 3.21
CA PHE A 300 -0.98 13.81 2.44
C PHE A 300 -2.44 13.48 2.75
N LEU A 301 -2.82 13.38 4.03
CA LEU A 301 -4.18 13.06 4.45
C LEU A 301 -5.18 14.14 4.01
N GLU A 302 -4.83 15.43 4.11
CA GLU A 302 -5.64 16.54 3.62
C GLU A 302 -5.79 16.51 2.09
N ALA A 303 -4.70 16.25 1.35
CA ALA A 303 -4.73 16.12 -0.10
C ALA A 303 -5.56 14.92 -0.56
N TYR A 304 -5.42 13.78 0.13
CA TYR A 304 -6.20 12.57 -0.13
C TYR A 304 -7.70 12.82 0.07
N ALA A 305 -8.07 13.44 1.18
CA ALA A 305 -9.46 13.81 1.46
C ALA A 305 -10.02 14.80 0.41
N LYS A 306 -9.22 15.79 0.00
CA LYS A 306 -9.60 16.78 -1.03
C LYS A 306 -9.76 16.17 -2.41
N ALA A 307 -9.01 15.11 -2.72
CA ALA A 307 -9.11 14.41 -4.00
C ALA A 307 -10.45 13.69 -4.20
N GLY A 308 -11.24 13.49 -3.12
CA GLY A 308 -12.59 12.94 -3.18
C GLY A 308 -12.64 11.47 -3.55
N PHE A 309 -11.59 10.72 -3.26
CA PHE A 309 -11.61 9.28 -3.44
C PHE A 309 -12.67 8.63 -2.55
N LYS A 310 -13.36 7.61 -3.07
CA LYS A 310 -14.42 6.93 -2.35
C LYS A 310 -13.87 6.05 -1.22
N GLU A 311 -12.76 5.35 -1.50
CA GLU A 311 -12.14 4.44 -0.57
C GLU A 311 -11.08 5.17 0.26
N PRO A 312 -10.90 4.82 1.56
CA PRO A 312 -9.83 5.36 2.40
C PRO A 312 -8.45 4.91 1.88
N SER A 313 -7.39 5.62 2.29
CA SER A 313 -6.01 5.26 1.90
C SER A 313 -5.55 3.94 2.51
N GLU A 314 -6.22 3.47 3.55
CA GLU A 314 -5.87 2.29 4.34
C GLU A 314 -4.45 2.36 4.92
N ALA A 315 -3.99 1.26 5.54
CA ALA A 315 -2.68 1.22 6.20
C ALA A 315 -1.50 1.37 5.22
N TYR A 316 -1.65 0.87 4.00
CA TYR A 316 -0.55 0.81 3.03
C TYR A 316 -0.65 1.82 1.89
N GLY A 317 -1.70 2.63 1.82
CA GLY A 317 -1.79 3.72 0.85
C GLY A 317 -0.61 4.69 0.92
N PRO A 318 -0.17 5.13 2.11
CA PRO A 318 1.03 5.96 2.25
C PRO A 318 2.28 5.35 1.63
N PHE A 319 2.44 4.02 1.68
CA PHE A 319 3.57 3.33 1.04
C PHE A 319 3.49 3.37 -0.48
N ALA A 320 2.29 3.18 -1.05
CA ALA A 320 2.08 3.30 -2.49
C ALA A 320 2.35 4.73 -2.99
N TYR A 321 1.98 5.75 -2.21
CA TYR A 321 2.30 7.16 -2.48
C TYR A 321 3.82 7.39 -2.49
N VAL A 322 4.53 6.91 -1.47
CA VAL A 322 6.00 7.05 -1.37
C VAL A 322 6.70 6.27 -2.48
N ALA A 323 6.25 5.06 -2.79
CA ALA A 323 6.78 4.27 -3.90
C ALA A 323 6.67 5.02 -5.23
N ALA A 324 5.50 5.58 -5.52
CA ALA A 324 5.29 6.41 -6.71
C ALA A 324 6.21 7.63 -6.73
N THR A 325 6.33 8.33 -5.60
CA THR A 325 7.18 9.52 -5.49
C THR A 325 8.65 9.18 -5.74
N LEU A 326 9.17 8.10 -5.15
CA LEU A 326 10.56 7.66 -5.35
C LEU A 326 10.83 7.25 -6.80
N ILE A 327 9.90 6.55 -7.46
CA ILE A 327 10.00 6.20 -8.88
C ILE A 327 10.04 7.46 -9.74
N VAL A 328 9.13 8.39 -9.51
CA VAL A 328 9.06 9.66 -10.24
C VAL A 328 10.35 10.47 -10.03
N ASP A 329 10.85 10.59 -8.80
CA ASP A 329 12.12 11.30 -8.50
C ASP A 329 13.32 10.64 -9.18
N ALA A 330 13.34 9.31 -9.28
CA ALA A 330 14.37 8.59 -10.02
C ALA A 330 14.30 8.93 -11.51
N ILE A 331 13.12 8.91 -12.12
CA ILE A 331 12.91 9.26 -13.55
C ILE A 331 13.30 10.72 -13.81
N GLU A 332 12.92 11.65 -12.94
CA GLU A 332 13.31 13.07 -13.06
C GLU A 332 14.85 13.26 -13.01
N ALA A 333 15.54 12.42 -12.25
CA ALA A 333 16.99 12.48 -12.08
C ALA A 333 17.76 11.87 -13.27
N VAL A 334 17.33 10.70 -13.77
CA VAL A 334 18.13 9.90 -14.73
C VAL A 334 17.44 9.68 -16.09
N GLY A 335 16.24 10.21 -16.27
CA GLY A 335 15.40 9.97 -17.45
C GLY A 335 14.59 8.65 -17.37
N PRO A 336 13.67 8.43 -18.34
CA PRO A 336 12.78 7.27 -18.34
C PRO A 336 13.44 6.02 -18.97
N ASP A 337 14.62 5.66 -18.49
CA ASP A 337 15.37 4.47 -18.88
C ASP A 337 15.28 3.45 -17.72
N ARG A 338 14.73 2.27 -17.98
CA ARG A 338 14.45 1.24 -16.96
C ARG A 338 15.69 0.87 -16.15
N ALA A 339 16.83 0.62 -16.83
CA ALA A 339 18.05 0.19 -16.16
C ALA A 339 18.62 1.29 -15.24
N LYS A 340 18.61 2.55 -15.72
CA LYS A 340 19.04 3.69 -14.91
C LYS A 340 18.10 3.94 -13.73
N VAL A 341 16.78 3.80 -13.95
CA VAL A 341 15.78 3.95 -12.90
C VAL A 341 15.96 2.87 -11.83
N ALA A 342 16.11 1.58 -12.20
CA ALA A 342 16.39 0.49 -11.27
C ALA A 342 17.64 0.77 -10.43
N ALA A 343 18.75 1.12 -11.09
CA ALA A 343 20.02 1.44 -10.41
C ALA A 343 19.90 2.64 -9.47
N ARG A 344 19.09 3.65 -9.84
CA ARG A 344 18.83 4.83 -9.01
C ARG A 344 17.99 4.49 -7.79
N LEU A 345 16.96 3.64 -7.96
CA LEU A 345 16.07 3.22 -6.88
C LEU A 345 16.80 2.41 -5.81
N LYS A 346 17.67 1.46 -6.20
CA LYS A 346 18.50 0.70 -5.24
C LYS A 346 19.37 1.58 -4.31
N ARG A 347 19.67 2.80 -4.74
CA ARG A 347 20.49 3.76 -3.98
C ARG A 347 19.66 4.93 -3.43
N ALA A 348 18.34 4.83 -3.50
CA ALA A 348 17.48 5.92 -3.03
C ALA A 348 17.56 6.02 -1.50
N LYS A 349 17.68 7.26 -1.04
CA LYS A 349 17.66 7.62 0.37
C LYS A 349 16.81 8.87 0.53
N ASN A 350 15.77 8.78 1.33
CA ASN A 350 14.91 9.92 1.66
C ASN A 350 14.59 9.89 3.17
N PRO A 351 15.15 10.81 3.96
CA PRO A 351 14.93 10.84 5.41
C PRO A 351 13.55 11.35 5.82
N ASN A 352 12.80 11.98 4.89
CA ASN A 352 11.59 12.73 5.20
C ASN A 352 10.39 12.28 4.36
N THR A 353 10.06 11.00 4.40
CA THR A 353 8.84 10.51 3.77
C THR A 353 7.66 10.45 4.74
N ILE A 354 6.44 10.30 4.19
CA ILE A 354 5.21 10.17 4.99
C ILE A 354 5.05 8.78 5.65
N ILE A 355 6.01 7.89 5.51
CA ILE A 355 6.09 6.60 6.21
C ILE A 355 7.30 6.50 7.15
N GLY A 356 8.03 7.59 7.31
CA GLY A 356 9.33 7.67 7.96
C GLY A 356 10.50 7.68 6.98
N PRO A 357 11.74 7.58 7.45
CA PRO A 357 12.90 7.50 6.58
C PRO A 357 12.86 6.26 5.67
N VAL A 358 13.35 6.41 4.45
CA VAL A 358 13.55 5.31 3.51
C VAL A 358 15.01 5.26 3.10
N GLU A 359 15.62 4.11 3.23
CA GLU A 359 16.97 3.80 2.79
C GLU A 359 17.03 2.32 2.41
N PHE A 360 17.51 2.00 1.22
CA PHE A 360 17.57 0.61 0.75
C PHE A 360 18.94 0.00 0.99
N ASP A 361 18.97 -1.30 1.33
CA ASP A 361 20.16 -2.13 1.33
C ASP A 361 20.51 -2.63 -0.09
N ASP A 362 21.55 -3.44 -0.19
CA ASP A 362 22.01 -4.00 -1.48
C ASP A 362 20.97 -4.91 -2.14
N HIS A 363 20.04 -5.49 -1.36
CA HIS A 363 18.92 -6.27 -1.87
C HIS A 363 17.72 -5.42 -2.32
N GLY A 364 17.75 -4.09 -2.08
CA GLY A 364 16.64 -3.18 -2.37
C GLY A 364 15.52 -3.21 -1.32
N GLN A 365 15.84 -3.70 -0.12
CA GLN A 365 14.94 -3.66 1.02
C GLN A 365 15.09 -2.35 1.78
N ASN A 366 13.98 -1.69 2.10
CA ASN A 366 14.00 -0.59 3.06
C ASN A 366 14.44 -1.10 4.44
N THR A 367 15.52 -0.53 4.95
CA THR A 367 16.17 -0.97 6.19
C THR A 367 15.65 -0.29 7.45
N VAL A 368 14.75 0.69 7.33
CA VAL A 368 14.21 1.40 8.49
C VAL A 368 13.09 0.59 9.15
N PRO A 369 13.36 -0.10 10.28
CA PRO A 369 12.43 -1.07 10.87
C PRO A 369 11.44 -0.40 11.84
N LEU A 370 10.72 0.62 11.41
CA LEU A 370 9.68 1.23 12.22
C LEU A 370 8.42 0.37 12.17
N ILE A 371 7.88 0.02 13.32
CA ILE A 371 6.62 -0.71 13.45
C ILE A 371 5.69 0.07 14.36
N SER A 372 4.54 0.45 13.83
CA SER A 372 3.47 1.11 14.56
C SER A 372 2.51 0.07 15.16
N LYS A 373 2.13 0.28 16.41
CA LYS A 373 1.18 -0.57 17.13
C LYS A 373 -0.19 0.08 17.12
N TYR A 374 -1.21 -0.66 16.78
CA TYR A 374 -2.58 -0.19 16.75
C TYR A 374 -3.49 -1.06 17.62
N VAL A 375 -4.50 -0.43 18.19
CA VAL A 375 -5.59 -1.10 18.87
C VAL A 375 -6.94 -0.63 18.29
N SER A 376 -7.87 -1.55 18.08
CA SER A 376 -9.24 -1.19 17.76
C SER A 376 -9.93 -0.62 18.98
N GLN A 377 -10.39 0.63 18.90
CA GLN A 377 -11.08 1.34 19.96
C GLN A 377 -12.26 2.12 19.37
N ASP A 378 -13.47 1.88 19.87
CA ASP A 378 -14.70 2.57 19.42
C ASP A 378 -14.91 2.50 17.90
N GLY A 379 -14.63 1.33 17.31
CA GLY A 379 -14.80 1.07 15.88
C GLY A 379 -13.73 1.70 14.98
N LYS A 380 -12.60 2.16 15.55
CA LYS A 380 -11.49 2.76 14.81
C LYS A 380 -10.17 2.18 15.23
N TRP A 381 -9.20 2.18 14.30
CA TRP A 381 -7.82 1.90 14.63
C TRP A 381 -7.16 3.13 15.25
N VAL A 382 -6.72 3.01 16.49
CA VAL A 382 -6.03 4.06 17.25
C VAL A 382 -4.60 3.60 17.51
N LEU A 383 -3.61 4.49 17.37
CA LEU A 383 -2.25 4.21 17.79
C LEU A 383 -2.25 3.80 19.26
N TRP A 384 -1.50 2.75 19.59
CA TRP A 384 -1.44 2.26 20.97
C TRP A 384 -1.12 3.37 21.96
N GLU A 385 -0.12 4.19 21.65
CA GLU A 385 0.37 5.26 22.51
C GLU A 385 -0.68 6.37 22.76
N ASP A 386 -1.64 6.53 21.85
CA ASP A 386 -2.72 7.52 21.94
C ASP A 386 -4.02 6.93 22.51
N SER A 387 -4.06 5.62 22.75
CA SER A 387 -5.27 4.90 23.12
C SER A 387 -5.59 5.00 24.62
N GLU A 388 -6.87 4.84 24.94
CA GLU A 388 -7.31 4.72 26.34
C GLU A 388 -6.80 3.44 27.01
N TYR A 389 -6.42 2.44 26.23
CA TYR A 389 -5.79 1.22 26.72
C TYR A 389 -4.38 1.48 27.25
N ALA A 390 -3.55 2.20 26.50
CA ALA A 390 -2.22 2.61 26.94
C ALA A 390 -2.27 3.57 28.13
N ALA A 391 -3.26 4.45 28.18
CA ALA A 391 -3.50 5.38 29.27
C ALA A 391 -4.08 4.70 30.54
N GLY A 392 -4.35 3.38 30.52
CA GLY A 392 -4.94 2.64 31.64
C GLY A 392 -6.42 2.95 31.92
N LYS A 393 -7.09 3.71 31.06
CA LYS A 393 -8.51 4.03 31.17
C LYS A 393 -9.41 2.87 30.74
N ARG A 394 -8.90 2.01 29.87
CA ARG A 394 -9.54 0.76 29.42
C ARG A 394 -8.62 -0.42 29.67
N THR A 395 -9.21 -1.59 29.91
CA THR A 395 -8.47 -2.86 30.03
C THR A 395 -8.71 -3.69 28.77
N LEU A 396 -7.62 -4.18 28.13
CA LEU A 396 -7.73 -5.09 26.99
C LEU A 396 -8.57 -6.33 27.36
N PRO A 397 -9.38 -6.88 26.44
CA PRO A 397 -10.22 -8.06 26.70
C PRO A 397 -9.42 -9.21 27.30
N GLY A 398 -8.26 -9.55 26.72
CA GLY A 398 -7.39 -10.63 27.23
C GLY A 398 -6.87 -10.41 28.63
N LEU A 399 -6.57 -9.17 29.03
CA LEU A 399 -6.13 -8.86 30.40
C LEU A 399 -7.28 -8.93 31.43
N LYS A 400 -8.53 -8.67 31.02
CA LYS A 400 -9.70 -8.89 31.87
C LYS A 400 -9.85 -10.36 32.22
N PHE A 401 -9.62 -11.24 31.28
CA PHE A 401 -9.72 -12.70 31.48
C PHE A 401 -8.59 -13.27 32.34
N LYS A 402 -7.43 -12.64 32.35
CA LYS A 402 -6.28 -13.06 33.15
C LYS A 402 -6.47 -12.80 34.63
N LYS A 403 -7.36 -11.87 35.02
CA LYS A 403 -7.69 -11.52 36.40
C LYS A 403 -8.82 -12.36 37.00
N LEU A 404 -9.48 -13.19 36.16
CA LEU A 404 -10.54 -14.12 36.56
C LEU A 404 -10.00 -15.53 36.71
#